data_8110023eed26a924f152b21770860445
#
_entry.id   8110023eed26a924f152b21770860445
#
_cell.length_a   1.000
_cell.length_b   1.000
_cell.length_c   1.000
_cell.angle_alpha   90.00
_cell.angle_beta   90.00
_cell.angle_gamma   90.00
#
_symmetry.space_group_name_H-M   'P 1'
#
loop_
_entity.id
_entity.type
_entity.pdbx_description
1 polymer ?
#
loop_
_entity_poly.entity_id
_entity_poly.type
_entity_poly.pdbx_seq_one_letter_code
_entity_poly.pdbx_strand_id
1 'polypeptide(L)'
;TTALAPPLCASALAALNLIESNPNWGSELKEKSKALRDRLSQVGWQRPAGEGPIISIILGSDRLAMDYQKRLEAQGLLTVAIRPPTVPEGKSRLRLVIRRNTPDQAFERLIEILKNK
;
A
#
# COMPACT_ATOMS: atom_id res chain seq x y z
N THR A 1 -13.50 6.08 33.06
CA THR A 1 -14.16 5.03 32.26
C THR A 1 -13.63 4.98 30.84
N THR A 2 -12.88 6.00 30.44
CA THR A 2 -12.36 6.13 29.04
C THR A 2 -10.83 6.10 28.97
N ALA A 3 -10.15 5.74 30.05
CA ALA A 3 -8.70 5.61 30.06
C ALA A 3 -8.26 4.40 29.24
N LEU A 4 -7.14 4.55 28.52
CA LEU A 4 -6.53 3.45 27.81
C LEU A 4 -6.03 2.38 28.78
N ALA A 5 -6.16 1.12 28.39
CA ALA A 5 -5.63 0.01 29.18
C ALA A 5 -4.09 0.11 29.27
N PRO A 6 -3.49 -0.14 30.45
CA PRO A 6 -2.04 -0.03 30.63
C PRO A 6 -1.18 -0.77 29.60
N PRO A 7 -1.54 -1.98 29.12
CA PRO A 7 -0.79 -2.65 28.05
C PRO A 7 -0.78 -1.88 26.72
N LEU A 8 -1.86 -1.18 26.39
CA LEU A 8 -1.93 -0.34 25.18
C LEU A 8 -1.02 0.88 25.31
N CYS A 9 -1.00 1.51 26.49
CA CYS A 9 -0.09 2.63 26.75
C CYS A 9 1.38 2.18 26.68
N ALA A 10 1.70 1.04 27.27
CA ALA A 10 3.06 0.48 27.21
C ALA A 10 3.49 0.15 25.78
N SER A 11 2.60 -0.42 24.97
CA SER A 11 2.86 -0.72 23.55
C SER A 11 3.08 0.56 22.74
N ALA A 12 2.28 1.59 22.98
CA ALA A 12 2.44 2.88 22.30
C ALA A 12 3.77 3.55 22.69
N LEU A 13 4.15 3.53 23.96
CA LEU A 13 5.42 4.06 24.41
C LEU A 13 6.61 3.31 23.80
N ALA A 14 6.56 1.99 23.77
CA ALA A 14 7.60 1.17 23.15
C ALA A 14 7.73 1.49 21.64
N ALA A 15 6.61 1.68 20.93
CA ALA A 15 6.61 2.06 19.52
C ALA A 15 7.24 3.46 19.31
N LEU A 16 6.93 4.43 20.15
CA LEU A 16 7.54 5.77 20.12
C LEU A 16 9.05 5.70 20.30
N ASN A 17 9.52 5.00 21.32
CA ASN A 17 10.95 4.81 21.58
C ASN A 17 11.67 4.17 20.40
N LEU A 18 11.03 3.20 19.73
CA LEU A 18 11.59 2.59 18.51
C LEU A 18 11.69 3.60 17.36
N ILE A 19 10.69 4.44 17.17
CA ILE A 19 10.70 5.48 16.12
C ILE A 19 11.78 6.53 16.41
N GLU A 20 11.87 6.99 17.64
CA GLU A 20 12.91 7.96 18.06
C GLU A 20 14.34 7.40 17.88
N SER A 21 14.51 6.10 18.18
CA SER A 21 15.82 5.43 18.01
C SER A 21 16.17 5.16 16.53
N ASN A 22 15.22 5.32 15.61
CA ASN A 22 15.39 5.02 14.19
C ASN A 22 14.82 6.14 13.30
N PRO A 23 15.40 7.35 13.33
CA PRO A 23 14.85 8.54 12.66
C PRO A 23 14.74 8.40 11.14
N ASN A 24 15.51 7.49 10.53
CA ASN A 24 15.51 7.28 9.07
C ASN A 24 14.36 6.39 8.56
N TRP A 25 13.62 5.70 9.43
CA TRP A 25 12.57 4.77 8.97
C TRP A 25 11.48 5.45 8.13
N GLY A 26 11.15 6.69 8.45
CA GLY A 26 10.16 7.46 7.71
C GLY A 26 10.64 7.84 6.30
N SER A 27 11.88 8.27 6.16
CA SER A 27 12.49 8.61 4.86
C SER A 27 12.67 7.38 3.97
N GLU A 28 13.19 6.28 4.52
CA GLU A 28 13.31 4.99 3.82
C GLU A 28 11.96 4.52 3.25
N LEU A 29 10.90 4.63 4.05
CA LEU A 29 9.55 4.24 3.62
C LEU A 29 9.01 5.17 2.53
N LYS A 30 9.28 6.47 2.61
CA LYS A 30 8.90 7.45 1.57
C LYS A 30 9.64 7.16 0.26
N GLU A 31 10.92 6.86 0.31
CA GLU A 31 11.74 6.52 -0.87
C GLU A 31 11.22 5.25 -1.55
N LYS A 32 10.97 4.17 -0.80
CA LYS A 32 10.34 2.95 -1.33
C LYS A 32 8.99 3.23 -1.99
N SER A 33 8.17 4.05 -1.34
CA SER A 33 6.85 4.42 -1.83
C SER A 33 6.92 5.26 -3.11
N LYS A 34 7.89 6.18 -3.19
CA LYS A 34 8.16 6.98 -4.40
C LYS A 34 8.63 6.09 -5.54
N ALA A 35 9.60 5.22 -5.29
CA ALA A 35 10.14 4.31 -6.29
C ALA A 35 9.04 3.42 -6.91
N LEU A 36 8.12 2.88 -6.10
CA LEU A 36 7.01 2.09 -6.62
C LEU A 36 6.05 2.93 -7.47
N ARG A 37 5.73 4.17 -7.09
CA ARG A 37 4.88 5.06 -7.90
C ARG A 37 5.50 5.36 -9.25
N ASP A 38 6.81 5.60 -9.28
CA ASP A 38 7.54 5.90 -10.50
C ASP A 38 7.58 4.67 -11.41
N ARG A 39 7.79 3.46 -10.87
CA ARG A 39 7.72 2.20 -11.62
C ARG A 39 6.32 1.92 -12.18
N LEU A 40 5.26 2.18 -11.42
CA LEU A 40 3.88 2.06 -11.92
C LEU A 40 3.64 2.98 -13.11
N SER A 41 4.15 4.20 -13.06
CA SER A 41 4.08 5.14 -14.18
C SER A 41 4.83 4.63 -15.40
N GLN A 42 6.02 4.06 -15.23
CA GLN A 42 6.83 3.50 -16.32
C GLN A 42 6.15 2.34 -17.04
N VAL A 43 5.31 1.56 -16.36
CA VAL A 43 4.54 0.46 -16.96
C VAL A 43 3.14 0.88 -17.43
N GLY A 44 2.91 2.18 -17.57
CA GLY A 44 1.72 2.74 -18.21
C GLY A 44 0.50 2.96 -17.29
N TRP A 45 0.66 2.88 -15.97
CA TRP A 45 -0.38 3.32 -15.04
C TRP A 45 -0.28 4.83 -14.78
N GLN A 46 -1.43 5.46 -14.52
CA GLN A 46 -1.41 6.81 -13.98
C GLN A 46 -0.61 6.80 -12.68
N ARG A 47 0.37 7.69 -12.56
CA ARG A 47 1.18 7.78 -11.34
C ARG A 47 0.27 8.03 -10.13
N PRO A 48 0.26 7.12 -9.14
CA PRO A 48 -0.60 7.31 -7.96
C PRO A 48 -0.23 8.57 -7.18
N ALA A 49 -1.22 9.30 -6.73
CA ALA A 49 -1.05 10.52 -5.96
C ALA A 49 -0.50 10.25 -4.54
N GLY A 50 0.05 11.31 -3.92
CA GLY A 50 0.56 11.29 -2.55
C GLY A 50 2.00 10.80 -2.44
N GLU A 51 2.55 10.85 -1.21
CA GLU A 51 3.94 10.48 -0.90
C GLU A 51 4.04 9.34 0.13
N GLY A 52 2.95 9.07 0.85
CA GLY A 52 2.92 8.09 1.93
C GLY A 52 2.92 6.64 1.46
N PRO A 53 2.94 5.69 2.40
CA PRO A 53 3.05 4.26 2.12
C PRO A 53 1.76 3.63 1.58
N ILE A 54 0.65 4.34 1.58
CA ILE A 54 -0.60 3.88 0.98
C ILE A 54 -0.65 4.36 -0.46
N ILE A 55 -0.71 3.42 -1.39
CA ILE A 55 -0.73 3.67 -2.83
C ILE A 55 -2.04 3.16 -3.39
N SER A 56 -2.77 4.02 -4.11
CA SER A 56 -4.04 3.67 -4.75
C SER A 56 -3.87 3.64 -6.27
N ILE A 57 -4.14 2.49 -6.88
CA ILE A 57 -4.17 2.31 -8.33
C ILE A 57 -5.63 2.32 -8.77
N ILE A 58 -6.05 3.36 -9.45
CA ILE A 58 -7.44 3.50 -9.91
C ILE A 58 -7.64 2.60 -11.13
N LEU A 59 -8.64 1.71 -11.03
CA LEU A 59 -8.99 0.75 -12.07
C LEU A 59 -10.34 1.06 -12.75
N GLY A 60 -11.16 1.89 -12.11
CA GLY A 60 -12.47 2.28 -12.60
C GLY A 60 -13.56 1.29 -12.19
N SER A 61 -13.58 0.08 -12.74
CA SER A 61 -14.64 -0.89 -12.47
C SER A 61 -14.34 -1.81 -11.28
N ASP A 62 -15.41 -2.23 -10.60
CA ASP A 62 -15.35 -3.17 -9.48
C ASP A 62 -14.82 -4.53 -9.92
N ARG A 63 -15.30 -5.01 -11.07
CA ARG A 63 -14.88 -6.29 -11.64
C ARG A 63 -13.37 -6.33 -11.85
N LEU A 64 -12.83 -5.28 -12.44
CA LEU A 64 -11.39 -5.19 -12.70
C LEU A 64 -10.59 -5.13 -11.40
N ALA A 65 -11.07 -4.37 -10.40
CA ALA A 65 -10.42 -4.29 -9.10
C ALA A 65 -10.37 -5.64 -8.38
N MET A 66 -11.46 -6.41 -8.44
CA MET A 66 -11.53 -7.75 -7.86
C MET A 66 -10.66 -8.76 -8.63
N ASP A 67 -10.60 -8.66 -9.95
CA ASP A 67 -9.75 -9.54 -10.76
C ASP A 67 -8.27 -9.35 -10.44
N TYR A 68 -7.80 -8.11 -10.44
CA TYR A 68 -6.41 -7.81 -10.05
C TYR A 68 -6.11 -8.21 -8.61
N GLN A 69 -7.03 -8.01 -7.66
CA GLN A 69 -6.85 -8.50 -6.30
C GLN A 69 -6.60 -10.01 -6.29
N LYS A 70 -7.45 -10.80 -6.95
CA LYS A 70 -7.30 -12.27 -7.02
C LYS A 70 -5.99 -12.69 -7.67
N ARG A 71 -5.59 -12.05 -8.77
CA ARG A 71 -4.32 -12.31 -9.45
C ARG A 71 -3.12 -12.06 -8.55
N LEU A 72 -3.16 -10.98 -7.78
CA LEU A 72 -2.10 -10.61 -6.84
C LEU A 72 -2.06 -11.58 -5.64
N GLU A 73 -3.22 -11.93 -5.08
CA GLU A 73 -3.34 -12.91 -4.00
C GLU A 73 -2.80 -14.30 -4.42
N ALA A 74 -3.07 -14.73 -5.64
CA ALA A 74 -2.53 -15.98 -6.18
C ALA A 74 -1.00 -16.02 -6.25
N GLN A 75 -0.36 -14.85 -6.25
CA GLN A 75 1.10 -14.68 -6.22
C GLN A 75 1.63 -14.28 -4.82
N GLY A 76 0.80 -14.45 -3.78
CA GLY A 76 1.17 -14.16 -2.40
C GLY A 76 1.24 -12.66 -2.06
N LEU A 77 0.62 -11.81 -2.86
CA LEU A 77 0.57 -10.36 -2.64
C LEU A 77 -0.81 -9.94 -2.15
N LEU A 78 -0.94 -9.74 -0.83
CA LEU A 78 -2.19 -9.28 -0.25
C LEU A 78 -2.43 -7.81 -0.58
N THR A 79 -3.52 -7.55 -1.28
CA THR A 79 -3.99 -6.22 -1.65
C THR A 79 -5.47 -6.10 -1.36
N VAL A 80 -5.99 -4.87 -1.35
CA VAL A 80 -7.42 -4.65 -1.07
C VAL A 80 -8.05 -3.87 -2.22
N ALA A 81 -9.07 -4.49 -2.84
CA ALA A 81 -9.96 -3.80 -3.78
C ALA A 81 -10.93 -2.91 -2.99
N ILE A 82 -10.84 -1.60 -3.21
CA ILE A 82 -11.76 -0.61 -2.63
C ILE A 82 -12.79 -0.25 -3.69
N ARG A 83 -14.07 -0.42 -3.36
CA ARG A 83 -15.22 -0.28 -4.27
C ARG A 83 -16.31 0.60 -3.65
N PRO A 84 -17.30 1.03 -4.41
CA PRO A 84 -18.49 1.64 -3.85
C PRO A 84 -19.14 0.76 -2.76
N PRO A 85 -19.72 1.34 -1.71
CA PRO A 85 -19.90 2.79 -1.49
C PRO A 85 -18.70 3.52 -0.89
N THR A 86 -17.58 2.82 -0.58
CA THR A 86 -16.39 3.43 0.03
C THR A 86 -15.72 4.47 -0.88
N VAL A 87 -15.85 4.29 -2.17
CA VAL A 87 -15.41 5.23 -3.21
C VAL A 87 -16.56 5.47 -4.19
N PRO A 88 -16.57 6.59 -4.93
CA PRO A 88 -17.58 6.83 -5.96
C PRO A 88 -17.58 5.76 -7.05
N GLU A 89 -18.73 5.58 -7.73
CA GLU A 89 -18.83 4.71 -8.91
C GLU A 89 -17.80 5.11 -9.98
N GLY A 90 -17.25 4.12 -10.65
CA GLY A 90 -16.18 4.33 -11.64
C GLY A 90 -14.81 4.70 -11.03
N LYS A 91 -14.66 4.67 -9.71
CA LYS A 91 -13.39 4.99 -8.99
C LYS A 91 -12.87 3.82 -8.16
N SER A 92 -13.29 2.60 -8.48
CA SER A 92 -12.76 1.39 -7.85
C SER A 92 -11.26 1.28 -8.06
N ARG A 93 -10.54 0.84 -7.05
CA ARG A 93 -9.09 0.87 -6.99
C ARG A 93 -8.50 -0.27 -6.20
N LEU A 94 -7.26 -0.62 -6.47
CA LEU A 94 -6.43 -1.38 -5.55
C LEU A 94 -5.77 -0.45 -4.54
N ARG A 95 -5.79 -0.83 -3.27
CA ARG A 95 -5.02 -0.18 -2.22
C ARG A 95 -3.85 -1.07 -1.83
N LEU A 96 -2.66 -0.57 -2.09
CA LEU A 96 -1.40 -1.18 -1.67
C LEU A 96 -0.92 -0.49 -0.39
N VAL A 97 -0.40 -1.26 0.54
CA VAL A 97 0.24 -0.72 1.76
C VAL A 97 1.70 -1.19 1.77
N ILE A 98 2.60 -0.25 1.63
CA ILE A 98 4.03 -0.51 1.67
C ILE A 98 4.50 -0.54 3.12
N ARG A 99 5.28 -1.55 3.47
CA ARG A 99 5.96 -1.64 4.76
C ARG A 99 7.46 -1.48 4.54
N ARG A 100 8.17 -0.99 5.54
CA ARG A 100 9.63 -0.83 5.48
C ARG A 100 10.35 -2.14 5.12
N ASN A 101 9.89 -3.25 5.67
CA ASN A 101 10.43 -4.60 5.45
C ASN A 101 9.78 -5.33 4.26
N THR A 102 9.02 -4.66 3.39
CA THR A 102 8.51 -5.28 2.16
C THR A 102 9.70 -5.67 1.27
N PRO A 103 9.85 -6.95 0.90
CA PRO A 103 10.96 -7.40 0.05
C PRO A 103 10.87 -6.81 -1.36
N ASP A 104 12.02 -6.52 -1.97
CA ASP A 104 12.05 -5.97 -3.34
C ASP A 104 11.44 -6.92 -4.37
N GLN A 105 11.57 -8.24 -4.19
CA GLN A 105 10.92 -9.25 -5.02
C GLN A 105 9.37 -9.13 -5.02
N ALA A 106 8.77 -8.61 -3.94
CA ALA A 106 7.32 -8.36 -3.93
C ALA A 106 6.94 -7.25 -4.90
N PHE A 107 7.77 -6.20 -5.01
CA PHE A 107 7.57 -5.12 -5.99
C PHE A 107 7.78 -5.60 -7.42
N GLU A 108 8.78 -6.47 -7.67
CA GLU A 108 9.01 -7.06 -8.99
C GLU A 108 7.77 -7.86 -9.44
N ARG A 109 7.28 -8.77 -8.61
CA ARG A 109 6.07 -9.56 -8.90
C ARG A 109 4.83 -8.69 -9.12
N LEU A 110 4.66 -7.66 -8.29
CA LEU A 110 3.56 -6.71 -8.43
C LEU A 110 3.59 -6.02 -9.81
N ILE A 111 4.73 -5.49 -10.17
CA ILE A 111 4.90 -4.79 -11.46
C ILE A 111 4.68 -5.74 -12.64
N GLU A 112 5.17 -6.98 -12.56
CA GLU A 112 4.98 -7.98 -13.61
C GLU A 112 3.50 -8.28 -13.86
N ILE A 113 2.70 -8.45 -12.79
CA ILE A 113 1.26 -8.68 -12.90
C ILE A 113 0.54 -7.45 -13.48
N LEU A 114 0.99 -6.26 -13.11
CA LEU A 114 0.37 -5.01 -13.53
C LEU A 114 0.77 -4.54 -14.94
N LYS A 115 1.87 -5.06 -15.52
CA LYS A 115 2.23 -4.80 -16.93
C LYS A 115 1.19 -5.36 -17.91
N ASN A 116 0.58 -6.49 -17.58
CA ASN A 116 -0.38 -7.18 -18.42
C ASN A 116 -1.80 -6.65 -18.15
N LYS A 117 -2.10 -5.47 -18.70
CA LYS A 117 -3.43 -4.85 -18.63
C LYS A 117 -4.49 -5.67 -19.34
#